data_252556ee3254cbd0aa84c300c6b4cfa5
#
_entry.id   252556ee3254cbd0aa84c300c6b4cfa5
#
_cell.length_a   1.000
_cell.length_b   1.000
_cell.length_c   1.000
_cell.angle_alpha   90.00
_cell.angle_beta   90.00
_cell.angle_gamma   90.00
#
_symmetry.space_group_name_H-M   'P 1'
#
loop_
_entity.id
_entity.type
_entity.pdbx_description
1 polymer ?
#
loop_
_entity_poly.entity_id
_entity_poly.type
_entity_poly.pdbx_seq_one_letter_code
_entity_poly.pdbx_strand_id
1 'polypeptide(L)'
;MKAMNRYSPVLALAMLAGCGSEPAPKAVNDAAPAAETSAAPEPAPAPAPDPAEESTPDAQARGQAAMREFGDRLRNELRAAMSQDGAAGAVSFCHDQAPRIADEVMATHGVRLGRVAVAGRNRNPANAHGGWQGELLDSFQLAVNTGGAPDSQMAVIRDDVPAGVELRMARGIRVEAACLMCHGDNIAPPIAERLAALYPEDRATGFLEGDLRGLVWVEVPEATEARP
;
A
#
# COMPACT_ATOMS: atom_id res chain seq x y z
N MET A 1 34.03 30.81 -31.69
CA MET A 1 33.86 31.95 -30.78
C MET A 1 33.28 31.36 -29.50
N LYS A 2 34.12 31.01 -28.61
CA LYS A 2 34.69 31.57 -27.38
C LYS A 2 33.66 32.34 -26.54
N ALA A 3 33.23 31.73 -25.44
CA ALA A 3 33.27 32.38 -24.13
C ALA A 3 33.12 31.31 -23.00
N MET A 4 34.27 31.04 -22.39
CA MET A 4 34.41 30.40 -21.08
C MET A 4 33.98 31.43 -20.02
N ASN A 5 33.26 31.00 -19.00
CA ASN A 5 33.27 31.75 -17.75
C ASN A 5 33.52 30.82 -16.56
N ARG A 6 34.68 31.01 -15.96
CA ARG A 6 35.21 30.40 -14.75
C ARG A 6 34.80 31.27 -13.58
N TYR A 7 34.32 30.70 -12.52
CA TYR A 7 34.59 31.25 -11.18
C TYR A 7 34.74 30.10 -10.17
N SER A 8 35.90 30.06 -9.59
CA SER A 8 36.38 29.28 -8.45
C SER A 8 36.37 30.18 -7.17
N PRO A 9 36.86 29.72 -6.04
CA PRO A 9 36.10 29.36 -4.85
C PRO A 9 36.36 30.32 -3.67
N VAL A 10 35.59 30.21 -2.60
CA VAL A 10 35.97 30.81 -1.32
C VAL A 10 35.81 29.78 -0.20
N LEU A 11 36.94 29.48 0.36
CA LEU A 11 37.23 28.73 1.57
C LEU A 11 36.92 29.62 2.78
N ALA A 12 36.25 29.14 3.79
CA ALA A 12 36.30 29.69 5.13
C ALA A 12 36.16 28.60 6.19
N LEU A 13 37.28 28.39 6.84
CA LEU A 13 37.54 27.55 8.00
C LEU A 13 37.24 28.41 9.26
N ALA A 14 36.50 27.88 10.23
CA ALA A 14 36.54 28.33 11.61
C ALA A 14 36.24 27.19 12.58
N MET A 15 37.30 26.77 13.25
CA MET A 15 37.25 25.98 14.47
C MET A 15 36.87 26.88 15.64
N LEU A 16 36.12 26.38 16.62
CA LEU A 16 36.27 26.74 18.03
C LEU A 16 35.78 25.60 18.91
N ALA A 17 36.75 25.04 19.67
CA ALA A 17 36.54 24.12 20.75
C ALA A 17 36.07 24.89 21.99
N GLY A 18 35.17 24.28 22.77
CA GLY A 18 34.72 24.77 24.06
C GLY A 18 34.39 23.61 24.97
N CYS A 19 35.40 23.15 25.77
CA CYS A 19 35.19 22.30 26.94
C CYS A 19 34.59 23.14 28.06
N GLY A 20 33.42 22.76 28.57
CA GLY A 20 32.86 23.28 29.80
C GLY A 20 32.51 22.13 30.74
N SER A 21 33.38 21.93 31.74
CA SER A 21 33.14 20.98 32.85
C SER A 21 32.22 21.64 33.88
N GLU A 22 31.13 21.02 34.21
CA GLU A 22 30.26 21.43 35.31
C GLU A 22 30.40 20.48 36.51
N PRO A 23 30.52 21.00 37.75
CA PRO A 23 30.78 20.16 38.92
C PRO A 23 29.50 19.58 39.52
N ALA A 24 29.62 18.38 40.05
CA ALA A 24 28.58 17.64 40.76
C ALA A 24 28.13 18.33 42.06
N PRO A 25 26.85 18.33 42.42
CA PRO A 25 26.38 18.77 43.72
C PRO A 25 26.59 17.69 44.79
N LYS A 26 27.05 18.16 45.95
CA LYS A 26 27.31 17.37 47.13
C LYS A 26 26.04 16.81 47.78
N ALA A 27 26.09 15.58 48.18
CA ALA A 27 25.08 14.93 49.03
C ALA A 27 24.98 15.60 50.40
N VAL A 28 23.76 15.97 50.79
CA VAL A 28 23.43 16.35 52.15
C VAL A 28 22.56 15.22 52.74
N ASN A 29 23.13 14.50 53.70
CA ASN A 29 22.38 13.57 54.54
C ASN A 29 21.55 14.37 55.55
N ASP A 30 20.21 14.29 55.43
CA ASP A 30 19.36 14.66 56.53
C ASP A 30 18.43 13.47 56.87
N ALA A 31 18.63 12.96 58.06
CA ALA A 31 17.87 11.86 58.63
C ALA A 31 16.53 12.43 59.16
N ALA A 32 15.41 11.99 58.61
CA ALA A 32 14.12 12.23 59.21
C ALA A 32 13.44 10.92 59.69
N PRO A 33 12.66 10.95 60.72
CA PRO A 33 12.26 9.77 61.49
C PRO A 33 11.23 8.89 60.80
N ALA A 34 11.28 7.60 61.13
CA ALA A 34 10.38 6.56 60.64
C ALA A 34 8.90 6.89 60.99
N ALA A 35 8.10 7.06 59.95
CA ALA A 35 6.64 7.02 60.06
C ALA A 35 6.16 5.60 59.78
N GLU A 36 5.49 4.99 60.73
CA GLU A 36 4.84 3.69 60.57
C GLU A 36 3.78 3.79 59.48
N THR A 37 4.08 3.16 58.33
CA THR A 37 3.08 3.06 57.24
C THR A 37 2.17 1.88 57.50
N SER A 38 0.95 2.19 57.93
CA SER A 38 -0.16 1.22 57.93
C SER A 38 -0.38 0.68 56.51
N ALA A 39 -0.12 -0.60 56.31
CA ALA A 39 -0.34 -1.28 55.05
C ALA A 39 -1.85 -1.27 54.71
N ALA A 40 -2.22 -0.56 53.65
CA ALA A 40 -3.51 -0.71 53.00
C ALA A 40 -3.60 -2.12 52.37
N PRO A 41 -4.77 -2.78 52.37
CA PRO A 41 -4.92 -4.08 51.78
C PRO A 41 -4.66 -3.99 50.27
N GLU A 42 -3.83 -4.91 49.78
CA GLU A 42 -3.50 -5.08 48.37
C GLU A 42 -4.79 -5.32 47.56
N PRO A 43 -5.06 -4.58 46.47
CA PRO A 43 -6.24 -4.82 45.66
C PRO A 43 -6.16 -6.22 45.07
N ALA A 44 -7.28 -6.96 45.14
CA ALA A 44 -7.40 -8.30 44.57
C ALA A 44 -6.98 -8.27 43.08
N PRO A 45 -6.28 -9.30 42.57
CA PRO A 45 -5.89 -9.35 41.16
C PRO A 45 -7.16 -9.26 40.29
N ALA A 46 -7.10 -8.40 39.28
CA ALA A 46 -8.16 -8.32 38.28
C ALA A 46 -8.34 -9.70 37.62
N PRO A 47 -9.58 -10.12 37.32
CA PRO A 47 -9.82 -11.38 36.65
C PRO A 47 -9.01 -11.41 35.35
N ALA A 48 -8.34 -12.53 35.12
CA ALA A 48 -7.62 -12.76 33.86
C ALA A 48 -8.63 -12.63 32.70
N PRO A 49 -8.23 -11.99 31.58
CA PRO A 49 -9.10 -11.91 30.41
C PRO A 49 -9.47 -13.32 29.96
N ASP A 50 -10.75 -13.52 29.66
CA ASP A 50 -11.30 -14.79 29.21
C ASP A 50 -10.58 -15.24 27.93
N PRO A 51 -10.03 -16.46 27.80
CA PRO A 51 -9.26 -16.87 26.65
C PRO A 51 -10.09 -17.13 25.36
N ALA A 52 -11.34 -16.69 25.32
CA ALA A 52 -12.29 -17.02 24.26
C ALA A 52 -12.79 -15.84 23.41
N GLU A 53 -12.14 -14.68 23.43
CA GLU A 53 -12.37 -13.66 22.40
C GLU A 53 -11.19 -13.62 21.42
N GLU A 54 -11.06 -14.65 20.57
CA GLU A 54 -10.49 -14.44 19.25
C GLU A 54 -11.41 -13.46 18.53
N SER A 55 -11.20 -12.16 18.76
CA SER A 55 -11.95 -11.10 18.11
C SER A 55 -11.73 -11.24 16.61
N THR A 56 -12.78 -11.58 15.87
CA THR A 56 -12.79 -11.53 14.40
C THR A 56 -12.18 -10.19 13.99
N PRO A 57 -11.13 -10.17 13.15
CA PRO A 57 -10.51 -8.91 12.76
C PRO A 57 -11.59 -7.96 12.26
N ASP A 58 -11.56 -6.70 12.74
CA ASP A 58 -12.42 -5.65 12.24
C ASP A 58 -12.44 -5.66 10.71
N ALA A 59 -13.61 -5.49 10.11
CA ALA A 59 -13.80 -5.57 8.66
C ALA A 59 -12.81 -4.71 7.89
N GLN A 60 -12.47 -3.54 8.43
CA GLN A 60 -11.47 -2.68 7.82
C GLN A 60 -10.07 -3.30 7.87
N ALA A 61 -9.68 -3.89 8.98
CA ALA A 61 -8.39 -4.59 9.11
C ALA A 61 -8.32 -5.78 8.15
N ARG A 62 -9.41 -6.54 7.99
CA ARG A 62 -9.55 -7.65 7.05
C ARG A 62 -9.41 -7.19 5.60
N GLY A 63 -10.09 -6.12 5.20
CA GLY A 63 -9.96 -5.54 3.87
C GLY A 63 -8.56 -5.01 3.58
N GLN A 64 -7.93 -4.34 4.55
CA GLN A 64 -6.54 -3.87 4.44
C GLN A 64 -5.55 -5.02 4.29
N ALA A 65 -5.73 -6.11 5.04
CA ALA A 65 -4.89 -7.29 4.95
C ALA A 65 -4.98 -7.93 3.57
N ALA A 66 -6.19 -8.11 3.03
CA ALA A 66 -6.41 -8.64 1.69
C ALA A 66 -5.74 -7.80 0.60
N MET A 67 -5.91 -6.47 0.63
CA MET A 67 -5.28 -5.58 -0.36
C MET A 67 -3.74 -5.60 -0.27
N ARG A 68 -3.18 -5.67 0.94
CA ARG A 68 -1.71 -5.78 1.12
C ARG A 68 -1.20 -7.11 0.59
N GLU A 69 -1.81 -8.24 1.01
CA GLU A 69 -1.37 -9.57 0.58
C GLU A 69 -1.43 -9.70 -0.94
N PHE A 70 -2.53 -9.29 -1.57
CA PHE A 70 -2.65 -9.29 -3.02
C PHE A 70 -1.53 -8.50 -3.70
N GLY A 71 -1.30 -7.27 -3.25
CA GLY A 71 -0.28 -6.40 -3.83
C GLY A 71 1.14 -6.94 -3.65
N ASP A 72 1.45 -7.49 -2.48
CA ASP A 72 2.78 -8.02 -2.17
C ASP A 72 3.05 -9.32 -2.93
N ARG A 73 2.11 -10.25 -2.94
CA ARG A 73 2.21 -11.51 -3.70
C ARG A 73 2.38 -11.22 -5.19
N LEU A 74 1.49 -10.40 -5.76
CA LEU A 74 1.56 -10.05 -7.18
C LEU A 74 2.92 -9.47 -7.57
N ARG A 75 3.45 -8.53 -6.78
CA ARG A 75 4.76 -7.91 -7.05
C ARG A 75 5.91 -8.89 -6.88
N ASN A 76 5.88 -9.73 -5.86
CA ASN A 76 6.95 -10.69 -5.58
C ASN A 76 7.00 -11.78 -6.64
N GLU A 77 5.87 -12.35 -7.00
CA GLU A 77 5.79 -13.40 -8.01
C GLU A 77 6.08 -12.86 -9.41
N LEU A 78 5.65 -11.63 -9.73
CA LEU A 78 6.03 -10.96 -10.98
C LEU A 78 7.56 -10.76 -11.08
N ARG A 79 8.22 -10.31 -10.01
CA ARG A 79 9.68 -10.17 -9.99
C ARG A 79 10.36 -11.53 -10.19
N ALA A 80 9.84 -12.59 -9.57
CA ALA A 80 10.34 -13.94 -9.75
C ALA A 80 10.20 -14.40 -11.21
N ALA A 81 9.04 -14.21 -11.83
CA ALA A 81 8.79 -14.52 -13.23
C ALA A 81 9.73 -13.73 -14.17
N MET A 82 9.93 -12.43 -13.91
CA MET A 82 10.88 -11.62 -14.66
C MET A 82 12.33 -12.11 -14.54
N SER A 83 12.71 -12.61 -13.36
CA SER A 83 14.05 -13.14 -13.11
C SER A 83 14.29 -14.50 -13.78
N GLN A 84 13.26 -15.33 -13.91
CA GLN A 84 13.33 -16.69 -14.45
C GLN A 84 13.16 -16.71 -15.97
N ASP A 85 12.14 -16.03 -16.48
CA ASP A 85 11.66 -16.12 -17.85
C ASP A 85 11.85 -14.82 -18.66
N GLY A 86 12.44 -13.81 -18.02
CA GLY A 86 12.57 -12.47 -18.57
C GLY A 86 11.23 -11.71 -18.65
N ALA A 87 11.28 -10.46 -19.12
CA ALA A 87 10.12 -9.60 -19.14
C ALA A 87 9.00 -10.09 -20.08
N ALA A 88 9.34 -10.72 -21.21
CA ALA A 88 8.35 -11.30 -22.10
C ALA A 88 7.62 -12.50 -21.47
N GLY A 89 8.35 -13.37 -20.74
CA GLY A 89 7.75 -14.47 -19.98
C GLY A 89 6.84 -13.99 -18.85
N ALA A 90 7.22 -12.91 -18.19
CA ALA A 90 6.43 -12.29 -17.13
C ALA A 90 5.04 -11.78 -17.60
N VAL A 91 4.86 -11.48 -18.90
CA VAL A 91 3.53 -11.17 -19.46
C VAL A 91 2.58 -12.36 -19.32
N SER A 92 3.08 -13.59 -19.55
CA SER A 92 2.30 -14.81 -19.36
C SER A 92 1.90 -15.01 -17.90
N PHE A 93 2.84 -14.77 -16.97
CA PHE A 93 2.54 -14.76 -15.55
C PHE A 93 1.39 -13.79 -15.21
N CYS A 94 1.43 -12.55 -15.69
CA CYS A 94 0.36 -11.59 -15.47
C CYS A 94 -0.99 -12.06 -16.01
N HIS A 95 -0.99 -12.76 -17.14
CA HIS A 95 -2.20 -13.28 -17.76
C HIS A 95 -2.79 -14.44 -16.97
N ASP A 96 -1.97 -15.40 -16.58
CA ASP A 96 -2.43 -16.68 -16.04
C ASP A 96 -2.50 -16.71 -14.51
N GLN A 97 -1.53 -16.07 -13.83
CA GLN A 97 -1.38 -16.20 -12.38
C GLN A 97 -2.00 -15.03 -11.58
N ALA A 98 -2.00 -13.82 -12.14
CA ALA A 98 -2.56 -12.69 -11.39
C ALA A 98 -4.05 -12.87 -11.00
N PRO A 99 -4.94 -13.45 -11.84
CA PRO A 99 -6.29 -13.80 -11.42
C PRO A 99 -6.33 -14.82 -10.29
N ARG A 100 -5.48 -15.85 -10.35
CA ARG A 100 -5.42 -16.90 -9.32
C ARG A 100 -5.00 -16.36 -7.95
N ILE A 101 -4.01 -15.47 -7.94
CA ILE A 101 -3.61 -14.79 -6.70
C ILE A 101 -4.79 -14.01 -6.09
N ALA A 102 -5.58 -13.33 -6.94
CA ALA A 102 -6.77 -12.64 -6.46
C ALA A 102 -7.80 -13.59 -5.86
N ASP A 103 -8.07 -14.72 -6.54
CA ASP A 103 -9.03 -15.74 -6.08
C ASP A 103 -8.61 -16.35 -4.73
N GLU A 104 -7.31 -16.67 -4.57
CA GLU A 104 -6.76 -17.23 -3.33
C GLU A 104 -6.84 -16.23 -2.18
N VAL A 105 -6.51 -14.95 -2.42
CA VAL A 105 -6.62 -13.88 -1.40
C VAL A 105 -8.08 -13.65 -1.02
N MET A 106 -9.00 -13.65 -2.00
CA MET A 106 -10.43 -13.55 -1.74
C MET A 106 -10.92 -14.70 -0.84
N ALA A 107 -10.49 -15.93 -1.13
CA ALA A 107 -10.85 -17.08 -0.33
C ALA A 107 -10.27 -17.02 1.10
N THR A 108 -9.00 -16.60 1.23
CA THR A 108 -8.30 -16.52 2.52
C THR A 108 -8.95 -15.49 3.46
N HIS A 109 -9.32 -14.33 2.93
CA HIS A 109 -9.86 -13.23 3.75
C HIS A 109 -11.38 -13.16 3.76
N GLY A 110 -12.07 -14.00 3.00
CA GLY A 110 -13.54 -13.95 2.87
C GLY A 110 -14.03 -12.60 2.35
N VAL A 111 -13.39 -12.05 1.32
CA VAL A 111 -13.71 -10.75 0.73
C VAL A 111 -13.88 -10.87 -0.78
N ARG A 112 -14.42 -9.84 -1.43
CA ARG A 112 -14.31 -9.65 -2.88
C ARG A 112 -13.23 -8.63 -3.16
N LEU A 113 -12.35 -8.89 -4.10
CA LEU A 113 -11.21 -8.06 -4.43
C LEU A 113 -11.01 -7.98 -5.94
N GLY A 114 -10.55 -6.83 -6.40
CA GLY A 114 -10.22 -6.66 -7.81
C GLY A 114 -9.41 -5.39 -8.07
N ARG A 115 -9.21 -5.12 -9.35
CA ARG A 115 -8.53 -3.91 -9.83
C ARG A 115 -9.39 -3.25 -10.90
N VAL A 116 -9.28 -1.92 -10.99
CA VAL A 116 -9.87 -1.13 -12.07
C VAL A 116 -8.79 -0.20 -12.63
N ALA A 117 -8.68 -0.14 -13.94
CA ALA A 117 -7.76 0.75 -14.63
C ALA A 117 -8.38 2.13 -14.85
N VAL A 118 -7.56 3.17 -14.97
CA VAL A 118 -8.05 4.47 -15.46
C VAL A 118 -8.76 4.32 -16.79
N ALA A 119 -9.75 5.17 -17.05
CA ALA A 119 -10.64 5.08 -18.20
C ALA A 119 -9.87 4.90 -19.52
N GLY A 120 -10.23 3.88 -20.28
CA GLY A 120 -9.62 3.59 -21.57
C GLY A 120 -8.20 3.03 -21.53
N ARG A 121 -7.63 2.71 -20.35
CA ARG A 121 -6.24 2.23 -20.20
C ARG A 121 -6.14 0.88 -19.48
N ASN A 122 -7.07 -0.02 -19.72
CA ASN A 122 -7.05 -1.39 -19.22
C ASN A 122 -6.30 -2.33 -20.17
N ARG A 123 -5.60 -3.32 -19.62
CA ARG A 123 -5.01 -4.44 -20.36
C ARG A 123 -5.98 -5.60 -20.43
N ASN A 124 -6.51 -6.01 -19.27
CA ASN A 124 -7.54 -7.02 -19.18
C ASN A 124 -8.93 -6.33 -19.23
N PRO A 125 -9.84 -6.74 -20.11
CA PRO A 125 -11.22 -6.21 -20.15
C PRO A 125 -11.94 -6.29 -18.80
N ALA A 126 -11.66 -7.30 -17.98
CA ALA A 126 -12.24 -7.43 -16.62
C ALA A 126 -11.85 -6.28 -15.68
N ASN A 127 -10.78 -5.54 -15.98
CA ASN A 127 -10.33 -4.39 -15.21
C ASN A 127 -10.76 -3.06 -15.85
N ALA A 128 -11.75 -3.08 -16.72
CA ALA A 128 -12.26 -1.86 -17.37
C ALA A 128 -12.87 -0.90 -16.32
N HIS A 129 -12.75 0.39 -16.61
CA HIS A 129 -13.36 1.44 -15.80
C HIS A 129 -14.89 1.29 -15.79
N GLY A 130 -15.49 1.40 -14.60
CA GLY A 130 -16.94 1.30 -14.43
C GLY A 130 -17.38 1.04 -12.99
N GLY A 131 -18.68 1.16 -12.75
CA GLY A 131 -19.27 0.99 -11.42
C GLY A 131 -18.76 1.98 -10.39
N TRP A 132 -19.00 1.71 -9.11
CA TRP A 132 -18.54 2.55 -8.01
C TRP A 132 -17.00 2.70 -7.98
N GLN A 133 -16.30 1.67 -8.44
CA GLN A 133 -14.84 1.68 -8.53
C GLN A 133 -14.35 2.73 -9.56
N GLY A 134 -15.04 2.84 -10.68
CA GLY A 134 -14.71 3.83 -11.71
C GLY A 134 -14.97 5.26 -11.22
N GLU A 135 -16.12 5.52 -10.62
CA GLU A 135 -16.46 6.83 -10.05
C GLU A 135 -15.44 7.27 -8.97
N LEU A 136 -15.03 6.33 -8.12
CA LEU A 136 -14.00 6.60 -7.12
C LEU A 136 -12.63 6.85 -7.76
N LEU A 137 -12.29 6.10 -8.81
CA LEU A 137 -11.04 6.29 -9.54
C LEU A 137 -10.97 7.65 -10.23
N ASP A 138 -12.10 8.16 -10.75
CA ASP A 138 -12.17 9.52 -11.30
C ASP A 138 -11.90 10.58 -10.23
N SER A 139 -12.40 10.37 -9.01
CA SER A 139 -12.10 11.22 -7.86
C SER A 139 -10.61 11.19 -7.49
N PHE A 140 -9.99 10.01 -7.50
CA PHE A 140 -8.55 9.85 -7.28
C PHE A 140 -7.75 10.54 -8.39
N GLN A 141 -8.18 10.42 -9.64
CA GLN A 141 -7.52 11.09 -10.76
C GLN A 141 -7.57 12.62 -10.62
N LEU A 142 -8.70 13.15 -10.16
CA LEU A 142 -8.82 14.58 -9.88
C LEU A 142 -7.85 15.02 -8.78
N ALA A 143 -7.76 14.27 -7.69
CA ALA A 143 -6.83 14.54 -6.60
C ALA A 143 -5.37 14.48 -7.08
N VAL A 144 -5.02 13.52 -7.92
CA VAL A 144 -3.67 13.41 -8.50
C VAL A 144 -3.36 14.58 -9.43
N ASN A 145 -4.31 15.01 -10.25
CA ASN A 145 -4.16 16.16 -11.13
C ASN A 145 -3.93 17.49 -10.37
N THR A 146 -4.35 17.53 -9.10
CA THR A 146 -4.11 18.68 -8.18
C THR A 146 -2.90 18.49 -7.28
N GLY A 147 -2.05 17.50 -7.53
CA GLY A 147 -0.78 17.28 -6.86
C GLY A 147 -0.76 16.20 -5.78
N GLY A 148 -1.87 15.46 -5.61
CA GLY A 148 -1.90 14.30 -4.71
C GLY A 148 -1.07 13.14 -5.25
N ALA A 149 -0.39 12.39 -4.37
CA ALA A 149 0.30 11.18 -4.80
C ALA A 149 -0.71 10.05 -5.07
N PRO A 150 -0.57 9.28 -6.17
CA PRO A 150 -1.50 8.18 -6.50
C PRO A 150 -1.65 7.14 -5.39
N ASP A 151 -0.57 6.73 -4.77
CA ASP A 151 -0.52 5.70 -3.73
C ASP A 151 -0.98 6.20 -2.35
N SER A 152 -1.13 7.51 -2.17
CA SER A 152 -1.77 8.09 -0.98
C SER A 152 -3.30 8.18 -1.11
N GLN A 153 -3.85 7.98 -2.32
CA GLN A 153 -5.29 7.97 -2.52
C GLN A 153 -5.87 6.69 -1.93
N MET A 154 -6.75 6.83 -0.94
CA MET A 154 -7.43 5.73 -0.27
C MET A 154 -8.84 6.16 0.15
N ALA A 155 -9.78 5.24 0.05
CA ALA A 155 -11.15 5.43 0.52
C ALA A 155 -11.62 4.22 1.34
N VAL A 156 -12.46 4.50 2.33
CA VAL A 156 -13.27 3.53 3.09
C VAL A 156 -14.70 4.02 3.03
N ILE A 157 -15.60 3.24 2.48
CA ILE A 157 -17.00 3.57 2.25
C ILE A 157 -17.84 2.60 3.06
N ARG A 158 -18.67 3.15 3.96
CA ARG A 158 -19.58 2.36 4.82
C ARG A 158 -21.04 2.68 4.54
N ASP A 159 -21.29 3.84 3.96
CA ASP A 159 -22.63 4.27 3.58
C ASP A 159 -22.92 3.90 2.11
N ASP A 160 -24.17 3.67 1.78
CA ASP A 160 -24.63 3.33 0.43
C ASP A 160 -23.94 2.09 -0.17
N VAL A 161 -23.60 1.12 0.68
CA VAL A 161 -23.07 -0.18 0.27
C VAL A 161 -24.21 -1.18 0.02
N PRO A 162 -24.04 -2.19 -0.86
CA PRO A 162 -25.06 -3.21 -1.08
C PRO A 162 -25.36 -4.02 0.20
N ALA A 163 -26.58 -4.55 0.29
CA ALA A 163 -26.94 -5.48 1.36
C ALA A 163 -25.96 -6.64 1.42
N GLY A 164 -25.53 -7.00 2.63
CA GLY A 164 -24.52 -8.04 2.90
C GLY A 164 -23.08 -7.59 2.73
N VAL A 165 -22.84 -6.31 2.42
CA VAL A 165 -21.49 -5.69 2.41
C VAL A 165 -21.39 -4.74 3.60
N GLU A 166 -20.40 -4.96 4.47
CA GLU A 166 -20.15 -4.10 5.63
C GLU A 166 -19.42 -2.83 5.23
N LEU A 167 -18.45 -2.97 4.30
CA LEU A 167 -17.72 -1.82 3.76
C LEU A 167 -17.07 -2.11 2.41
N ARG A 168 -16.75 -1.03 1.71
CA ARG A 168 -15.90 -1.00 0.53
C ARG A 168 -14.63 -0.21 0.82
N MET A 169 -13.51 -0.67 0.28
CA MET A 169 -12.25 0.07 0.34
C MET A 169 -11.60 0.09 -1.03
N ALA A 170 -10.82 1.12 -1.27
CA ALA A 170 -9.96 1.18 -2.44
C ALA A 170 -8.69 1.97 -2.15
N ARG A 171 -7.64 1.64 -2.92
CA ARG A 171 -6.35 2.34 -2.89
C ARG A 171 -5.83 2.54 -4.30
N GLY A 172 -5.32 3.73 -4.58
CA GLY A 172 -4.67 4.06 -5.84
C GLY A 172 -3.39 3.26 -6.06
N ILE A 173 -3.13 2.94 -7.32
CA ILE A 173 -1.92 2.24 -7.78
C ILE A 173 -1.05 3.24 -8.53
N ARG A 174 0.13 3.52 -7.99
CA ARG A 174 1.14 4.36 -8.62
C ARG A 174 1.93 3.57 -9.65
N VAL A 175 2.26 4.18 -10.77
CA VAL A 175 3.23 3.66 -11.74
C VAL A 175 4.63 3.90 -11.21
N GLU A 176 5.41 2.83 -11.05
CA GLU A 176 6.83 2.87 -10.70
C GLU A 176 7.68 2.72 -11.96
N ALA A 177 8.96 3.09 -11.91
CA ALA A 177 9.89 2.96 -13.04
C ALA A 177 9.91 1.53 -13.63
N ALA A 178 9.88 0.50 -12.79
CA ALA A 178 9.83 -0.90 -13.24
C ALA A 178 8.56 -1.26 -14.03
N CYS A 179 7.46 -0.55 -13.81
CA CYS A 179 6.19 -0.78 -14.51
C CYS A 179 6.27 -0.39 -15.98
N LEU A 180 7.13 0.58 -16.32
CA LEU A 180 7.24 1.16 -17.66
C LEU A 180 7.75 0.19 -18.70
N MET A 181 8.43 -0.88 -18.29
CA MET A 181 8.90 -1.96 -19.19
C MET A 181 7.76 -2.59 -20.00
N CYS A 182 6.56 -2.68 -19.40
CA CYS A 182 5.36 -3.25 -20.00
C CYS A 182 4.20 -2.24 -20.14
N HIS A 183 4.28 -1.09 -19.46
CA HIS A 183 3.22 -0.11 -19.42
C HIS A 183 3.62 1.29 -19.92
N GLY A 184 4.89 1.50 -20.23
CA GLY A 184 5.41 2.74 -20.81
C GLY A 184 5.04 2.93 -22.29
N ASP A 185 5.63 3.92 -22.90
CA ASP A 185 5.49 4.27 -24.32
C ASP A 185 6.52 3.57 -25.22
N ASN A 186 7.64 3.08 -24.63
CA ASN A 186 8.71 2.41 -25.36
C ASN A 186 8.87 0.97 -24.86
N ILE A 187 8.02 0.09 -25.37
CA ILE A 187 8.00 -1.33 -25.00
C ILE A 187 8.88 -2.11 -25.98
N ALA A 188 9.83 -2.89 -25.48
CA ALA A 188 10.72 -3.71 -26.30
C ALA A 188 9.94 -4.73 -27.16
N PRO A 189 10.33 -4.97 -28.43
CA PRO A 189 9.61 -5.83 -29.37
C PRO A 189 9.18 -7.18 -28.80
N PRO A 190 10.03 -7.98 -28.11
CA PRO A 190 9.62 -9.28 -27.58
C PRO A 190 8.48 -9.18 -26.54
N ILE A 191 8.44 -8.10 -25.76
CA ILE A 191 7.37 -7.84 -24.79
C ILE A 191 6.11 -7.43 -25.53
N ALA A 192 6.21 -6.52 -26.50
CA ALA A 192 5.08 -6.05 -27.30
C ALA A 192 4.40 -7.19 -28.06
N GLU A 193 5.15 -8.09 -28.67
CA GLU A 193 4.65 -9.28 -29.35
C GLU A 193 3.87 -10.19 -28.37
N ARG A 194 4.43 -10.41 -27.18
CA ARG A 194 3.77 -11.23 -26.18
C ARG A 194 2.49 -10.58 -25.63
N LEU A 195 2.52 -9.26 -25.44
CA LEU A 195 1.33 -8.49 -25.06
C LEU A 195 0.23 -8.59 -26.12
N ALA A 196 0.57 -8.39 -27.40
CA ALA A 196 -0.39 -8.49 -28.49
C ALA A 196 -1.02 -9.90 -28.60
N ALA A 197 -0.24 -10.94 -28.32
CA ALA A 197 -0.71 -12.32 -28.37
C ALA A 197 -1.68 -12.66 -27.23
N LEU A 198 -1.44 -12.17 -26.00
CA LEU A 198 -2.23 -12.50 -24.82
C LEU A 198 -3.31 -11.48 -24.49
N TYR A 199 -3.15 -10.25 -24.95
CA TYR A 199 -4.07 -9.14 -24.67
C TYR A 199 -4.33 -8.36 -25.97
N PRO A 200 -5.12 -8.90 -26.89
CA PRO A 200 -5.38 -8.26 -28.19
C PRO A 200 -6.06 -6.89 -28.10
N GLU A 201 -6.71 -6.63 -26.97
CA GLU A 201 -7.39 -5.35 -26.67
C GLU A 201 -6.60 -4.47 -25.68
N ASP A 202 -5.28 -4.73 -25.53
CA ASP A 202 -4.44 -3.97 -24.58
C ASP A 202 -4.43 -2.47 -24.90
N ARG A 203 -4.78 -1.68 -23.90
CA ARG A 203 -4.71 -0.21 -23.91
C ARG A 203 -3.86 0.34 -22.75
N ALA A 204 -3.18 -0.53 -22.00
CA ALA A 204 -2.47 -0.17 -20.79
C ALA A 204 -1.01 0.20 -21.07
N THR A 205 -0.77 1.07 -22.02
CA THR A 205 0.58 1.55 -22.43
C THR A 205 0.65 3.08 -22.37
N GLY A 206 1.84 3.65 -22.55
CA GLY A 206 2.08 5.09 -22.57
C GLY A 206 1.95 5.74 -21.19
N PHE A 207 2.12 5.00 -20.09
CA PHE A 207 2.22 5.57 -18.74
C PHE A 207 3.58 6.18 -18.49
N LEU A 208 3.61 7.19 -17.62
CA LEU A 208 4.82 7.78 -17.06
C LEU A 208 5.00 7.31 -15.61
N GLU A 209 6.23 7.38 -15.12
CA GLU A 209 6.49 7.17 -13.70
C GLU A 209 5.75 8.20 -12.87
N GLY A 210 5.07 7.75 -11.83
CA GLY A 210 4.27 8.61 -10.99
C GLY A 210 2.80 8.71 -11.39
N ASP A 211 2.40 8.23 -12.57
CA ASP A 211 0.99 8.22 -13.00
C ASP A 211 0.11 7.37 -12.07
N LEU A 212 -1.17 7.73 -11.99
CA LEU A 212 -2.20 6.84 -11.46
C LEU A 212 -2.50 5.75 -12.50
N ARG A 213 -2.20 4.49 -12.16
CA ARG A 213 -2.44 3.32 -13.03
C ARG A 213 -3.88 2.84 -12.98
N GLY A 214 -4.51 3.06 -11.84
CA GLY A 214 -5.82 2.54 -11.49
C GLY A 214 -5.94 2.43 -9.97
N LEU A 215 -6.86 1.60 -9.51
CA LEU A 215 -6.99 1.27 -8.09
C LEU A 215 -7.14 -0.24 -7.87
N VAL A 216 -6.76 -0.69 -6.68
CA VAL A 216 -7.18 -1.96 -6.09
C VAL A 216 -8.37 -1.68 -5.17
N TRP A 217 -9.37 -2.55 -5.21
CA TRP A 217 -10.57 -2.41 -4.39
C TRP A 217 -10.90 -3.71 -3.65
N VAL A 218 -11.62 -3.59 -2.56
CA VAL A 218 -12.16 -4.70 -1.78
C VAL A 218 -13.57 -4.37 -1.31
N GLU A 219 -14.46 -5.36 -1.36
CA GLU A 219 -15.74 -5.38 -0.65
C GLU A 219 -15.64 -6.42 0.46
N VAL A 220 -15.86 -5.98 1.68
CA VAL A 220 -15.84 -6.83 2.88
C VAL A 220 -17.28 -7.16 3.24
N PRO A 221 -17.68 -8.44 3.21
CA PRO A 221 -19.00 -8.86 3.62
C PRO A 221 -19.21 -8.62 5.12
N GLU A 222 -20.47 -8.41 5.50
CA GLU A 222 -20.92 -8.46 6.89
C GLU A 222 -20.49 -9.78 7.53
N ALA A 223 -20.10 -9.74 8.80
CA ALA A 223 -19.85 -10.95 9.54
C ALA A 223 -21.16 -11.74 9.61
N THR A 224 -21.12 -12.96 9.07
CA THR A 224 -22.26 -13.88 9.25
C THR A 224 -22.29 -14.23 10.75
N GLU A 225 -23.29 -13.74 11.48
CA GLU A 225 -23.50 -14.20 12.84
C GLU A 225 -23.53 -15.73 12.82
N ALA A 226 -22.61 -16.35 13.55
CA ALA A 226 -22.68 -17.79 13.78
C ALA A 226 -24.02 -18.08 14.44
N ARG A 227 -24.98 -18.62 13.68
CA ARG A 227 -26.27 -19.01 14.22
C ARG A 227 -26.00 -20.06 15.30
N PRO A 228 -26.45 -19.86 16.54
CA PRO A 228 -26.25 -20.77 17.65
C PRO A 228 -26.85 -22.16 17.39
#